data_86bfef5887b4a13d9ecbd97d4b90ff20
#
_entry.id   86bfef5887b4a13d9ecbd97d4b90ff20
#
_cell.length_a   1.000
_cell.length_b   1.000
_cell.length_c   1.000
_cell.angle_alpha   90.00
_cell.angle_beta   90.00
_cell.angle_gamma   90.00
#
_symmetry.space_group_name_H-M   'P 1'
#
loop_
_entity.id
_entity.type
_entity.pdbx_description
1 polymer ?
#
loop_
_entity_poly.entity_id
_entity_poly.type
_entity_poly.pdbx_seq_one_letter_code
_entity_poly.pdbx_strand_id
1 'polypeptide(L)'
;MSKAKSEFNRRAIPEVARETHWIAPDGWRIRRIDWDLRDDSGAGATKPRGSLLFLPGRGDHYEKYLETLQHFADTGWRVTAIDWRGQGGSGRLLPDAHVGHIDDFSTWIADLGAFWVEWKSNNPAPHVIVAHSMGGHLAMRALVEEAVDPQAVALSAPMLGISTQGLPYAAHHAVARILGALGDPTRAAWKEGEKPMSPLNVRGKIL
;
A
#
# COMPACT_ATOMS: atom_id res chain seq x y z
N MET A 1 23.80 -23.06 -21.89
CA MET A 1 22.91 -23.76 -20.96
C MET A 1 22.00 -22.69 -20.31
N SER A 2 20.75 -22.65 -20.70
CA SER A 2 19.77 -21.70 -20.13
C SER A 2 19.46 -22.16 -18.69
N LYS A 3 19.83 -21.35 -17.69
CA LYS A 3 19.32 -21.54 -16.31
C LYS A 3 17.81 -21.38 -16.40
N ALA A 4 17.06 -22.45 -16.14
CA ALA A 4 15.61 -22.36 -15.93
C ALA A 4 15.40 -21.31 -14.83
N LYS A 5 14.68 -20.21 -15.14
CA LYS A 5 14.21 -19.28 -14.11
C LYS A 5 13.39 -20.12 -13.13
N SER A 6 13.83 -20.22 -11.88
CA SER A 6 12.99 -20.82 -10.85
C SER A 6 11.67 -20.08 -10.81
N GLU A 7 10.56 -20.80 -10.80
CA GLU A 7 9.24 -20.21 -10.73
C GLU A 7 9.14 -19.36 -9.44
N PHE A 8 8.73 -18.09 -9.57
CA PHE A 8 8.64 -17.17 -8.44
C PHE A 8 7.58 -17.68 -7.44
N ASN A 9 7.96 -17.87 -6.19
CA ASN A 9 7.03 -18.28 -5.14
C ASN A 9 6.18 -17.09 -4.68
N ARG A 10 4.97 -16.97 -5.21
CA ARG A 10 4.00 -15.92 -4.87
C ARG A 10 3.47 -15.97 -3.43
N ARG A 11 3.80 -17.02 -2.68
CA ARG A 11 3.28 -17.29 -1.32
C ARG A 11 4.32 -17.11 -0.23
N ALA A 12 5.51 -16.67 -0.57
CA ALA A 12 6.59 -16.44 0.38
C ALA A 12 7.27 -15.10 0.09
N ILE A 13 7.62 -14.38 1.15
CA ILE A 13 8.45 -13.20 1.04
C ILE A 13 9.82 -13.64 0.54
N PRO A 14 10.33 -13.04 -0.56
CA PRO A 14 11.65 -13.38 -1.08
C PRO A 14 12.74 -13.11 -0.05
N GLU A 15 13.80 -13.94 -0.02
CA GLU A 15 14.94 -13.76 0.90
C GLU A 15 15.67 -12.43 0.73
N VAL A 16 15.55 -11.84 -0.46
CA VAL A 16 16.14 -10.53 -0.81
C VAL A 16 15.31 -9.36 -0.27
N ALA A 17 14.08 -9.62 0.20
CA ALA A 17 13.19 -8.61 0.75
C ALA A 17 13.23 -8.64 2.26
N ARG A 18 13.16 -7.45 2.87
CA ARG A 18 13.20 -7.29 4.32
C ARG A 18 11.91 -6.64 4.82
N GLU A 19 11.21 -7.35 5.67
CA GLU A 19 10.00 -6.85 6.34
C GLU A 19 10.36 -6.10 7.63
N THR A 20 9.79 -4.91 7.80
CA THR A 20 9.99 -4.06 8.98
C THR A 20 8.70 -3.29 9.30
N HIS A 21 8.79 -2.36 10.25
CA HIS A 21 7.72 -1.42 10.56
C HIS A 21 8.27 0.00 10.58
N TRP A 22 7.51 0.92 10.03
CA TRP A 22 7.67 2.35 10.27
C TRP A 22 6.71 2.79 11.37
N ILE A 23 7.15 3.70 12.21
CA ILE A 23 6.33 4.22 13.30
C ILE A 23 5.84 5.62 12.90
N ALA A 24 4.53 5.77 12.75
CA ALA A 24 3.91 7.04 12.47
C ALA A 24 4.09 8.02 13.65
N PRO A 25 3.95 9.34 13.44
CA PRO A 25 4.15 10.34 14.50
C PRO A 25 3.28 10.15 15.74
N ASP A 26 2.12 9.50 15.60
CA ASP A 26 1.20 9.16 16.71
C ASP A 26 1.51 7.80 17.36
N GLY A 27 2.60 7.14 16.96
CA GLY A 27 3.01 5.83 17.46
C GLY A 27 2.38 4.63 16.75
N TRP A 28 1.54 4.84 15.72
CA TRP A 28 0.96 3.73 14.98
C TRP A 28 2.02 2.99 14.16
N ARG A 29 1.95 1.66 14.18
CA ARG A 29 2.90 0.80 13.45
C ARG A 29 2.38 0.50 12.04
N ILE A 30 3.09 0.97 11.04
CA ILE A 30 2.84 0.70 9.62
C ILE A 30 3.83 -0.34 9.14
N ARG A 31 3.32 -1.47 8.66
CA ARG A 31 4.15 -2.54 8.12
C ARG A 31 4.69 -2.12 6.76
N ARG A 32 5.97 -2.38 6.53
CA ARG A 32 6.67 -2.11 5.27
C ARG A 32 7.53 -3.28 4.87
N ILE A 33 7.80 -3.38 3.59
CA ILE A 33 8.74 -4.32 3.00
C ILE A 33 9.66 -3.56 2.04
N ASP A 34 10.95 -3.88 2.09
CA ASP A 34 11.98 -3.25 1.29
C ASP A 34 12.75 -4.32 0.50
N TRP A 35 12.99 -4.05 -0.78
CA TRP A 35 13.93 -4.78 -1.62
C TRP A 35 15.20 -3.95 -1.77
N ASP A 36 16.29 -4.41 -1.17
CA ASP A 36 17.61 -3.89 -1.47
C ASP A 36 18.13 -4.56 -2.74
N LEU A 37 18.73 -3.77 -3.61
CA LEU A 37 19.45 -4.31 -4.77
C LEU A 37 20.67 -5.07 -4.24
N ARG A 38 20.61 -6.39 -4.30
CA ARG A 38 21.79 -7.23 -4.09
C ARG A 38 22.49 -7.42 -5.41
N ASP A 39 23.77 -7.20 -5.40
CA ASP A 39 24.63 -7.66 -6.47
C ASP A 39 24.99 -9.13 -6.21
N ASP A 40 24.32 -10.05 -6.90
CA ASP A 40 24.65 -11.47 -6.85
C ASP A 40 26.04 -11.78 -7.42
N SER A 41 26.70 -10.79 -8.03
CA SER A 41 28.04 -10.98 -8.68
C SER A 41 29.22 -10.72 -7.76
N GLY A 42 28.99 -10.20 -6.54
CA GLY A 42 30.06 -9.82 -5.60
C GLY A 42 30.95 -8.65 -6.07
N ALA A 43 30.60 -8.02 -7.18
CA ALA A 43 31.28 -6.87 -7.75
C ALA A 43 30.48 -5.60 -7.41
N GLY A 44 30.56 -5.10 -6.19
CA GLY A 44 30.06 -3.82 -5.71
C GLY A 44 28.62 -3.44 -6.15
N ALA A 45 27.78 -3.02 -5.24
CA ALA A 45 26.38 -2.70 -5.49
C ALA A 45 26.18 -1.86 -6.76
N THR A 46 25.48 -2.39 -7.75
CA THR A 46 25.10 -1.61 -8.93
C THR A 46 24.28 -0.40 -8.49
N LYS A 47 24.64 0.79 -8.98
CA LYS A 47 23.91 2.02 -8.64
C LYS A 47 22.44 1.84 -9.03
N PRO A 48 21.49 1.98 -8.10
CA PRO A 48 20.07 1.83 -8.43
C PRO A 48 19.64 2.88 -9.45
N ARG A 49 18.65 2.54 -10.26
CA ARG A 49 17.99 3.48 -11.19
C ARG A 49 17.25 4.59 -10.43
N GLY A 50 16.90 4.35 -9.19
CA GLY A 50 16.16 5.21 -8.30
C GLY A 50 15.42 4.39 -7.25
N SER A 51 14.46 4.99 -6.58
CA SER A 51 13.68 4.36 -5.53
C SER A 51 12.19 4.45 -5.84
N LEU A 52 11.49 3.33 -5.65
CA LEU A 52 10.09 3.15 -5.97
C LEU A 52 9.31 2.82 -4.69
N LEU A 53 8.30 3.66 -4.38
CA LEU A 53 7.33 3.39 -3.32
C LEU A 53 6.04 2.85 -3.93
N PHE A 54 5.65 1.63 -3.53
CA PHE A 54 4.40 1.01 -3.96
C PHE A 54 3.31 1.21 -2.90
N LEU A 55 2.12 1.66 -3.35
CA LEU A 55 0.96 1.94 -2.52
C LEU A 55 -0.22 1.04 -2.94
N PRO A 56 -0.63 0.07 -2.11
CA PRO A 56 -1.70 -0.88 -2.42
C PRO A 56 -3.09 -0.26 -2.35
N GLY A 57 -4.10 -1.02 -2.81
CA GLY A 57 -5.51 -0.64 -2.78
C GLY A 57 -6.17 -0.84 -1.41
N ARG A 58 -7.50 -0.60 -1.37
CA ARG A 58 -8.32 -0.88 -0.19
C ARG A 58 -8.46 -2.39 0.01
N GLY A 59 -8.32 -2.82 1.25
CA GLY A 59 -8.41 -4.24 1.57
C GLY A 59 -7.24 -5.07 1.01
N ASP A 60 -6.20 -4.42 0.56
CA ASP A 60 -5.00 -5.05 0.05
C ASP A 60 -3.87 -5.07 1.08
N HIS A 61 -2.89 -5.89 0.76
CA HIS A 61 -1.63 -6.01 1.46
C HIS A 61 -0.53 -6.30 0.44
N TYR A 62 0.71 -5.94 0.72
CA TYR A 62 1.77 -5.99 -0.28
C TYR A 62 2.11 -7.42 -0.75
N GLU A 63 1.76 -8.47 0.00
CA GLU A 63 1.99 -9.85 -0.43
C GLU A 63 1.24 -10.21 -1.73
N LYS A 64 0.15 -9.54 -2.05
CA LYS A 64 -0.53 -9.71 -3.35
C LYS A 64 0.33 -9.25 -4.53
N TYR A 65 1.33 -8.44 -4.27
CA TYR A 65 2.14 -7.76 -5.29
C TYR A 65 3.60 -8.22 -5.31
N LEU A 66 3.98 -9.25 -4.53
CA LEU A 66 5.37 -9.71 -4.40
C LEU A 66 6.06 -9.93 -5.75
N GLU A 67 5.36 -10.53 -6.73
CA GLU A 67 5.90 -10.74 -8.08
C GLU A 67 6.16 -9.41 -8.81
N THR A 68 5.25 -8.46 -8.67
CA THR A 68 5.38 -7.12 -9.28
C THR A 68 6.53 -6.35 -8.61
N LEU A 69 6.62 -6.40 -7.29
CA LEU A 69 7.68 -5.73 -6.53
C LEU A 69 9.05 -6.34 -6.85
N GLN A 70 9.14 -7.67 -6.95
CA GLN A 70 10.34 -8.37 -7.39
C GLN A 70 10.73 -7.96 -8.81
N HIS A 71 9.76 -7.88 -9.73
CA HIS A 71 10.03 -7.45 -11.10
C HIS A 71 10.63 -6.03 -11.14
N PHE A 72 10.13 -5.08 -10.36
CA PHE A 72 10.73 -3.75 -10.26
C PHE A 72 12.15 -3.82 -9.69
N ALA A 73 12.39 -4.62 -8.66
CA ALA A 73 13.73 -4.83 -8.12
C ALA A 73 14.69 -5.43 -9.15
N ASP A 74 14.25 -6.46 -9.89
CA ASP A 74 15.04 -7.09 -10.97
C ASP A 74 15.37 -6.11 -12.11
N THR A 75 14.58 -5.06 -12.28
CA THR A 75 14.85 -3.98 -13.26
C THR A 75 15.71 -2.85 -12.71
N GLY A 76 16.25 -3.01 -11.49
CA GLY A 76 17.24 -2.10 -10.92
C GLY A 76 16.67 -0.98 -10.04
N TRP A 77 15.43 -1.08 -9.56
CA TRP A 77 14.86 -0.15 -8.60
C TRP A 77 15.05 -0.63 -7.16
N ARG A 78 15.36 0.27 -6.26
CA ARG A 78 15.11 0.01 -4.84
C ARG A 78 13.60 0.10 -4.61
N VAL A 79 13.00 -0.93 -4.06
CA VAL A 79 11.55 -1.03 -3.95
C VAL A 79 11.15 -1.04 -2.49
N THR A 80 10.19 -0.20 -2.13
CA THR A 80 9.50 -0.22 -0.84
C THR A 80 8.01 -0.35 -1.08
N ALA A 81 7.33 -1.17 -0.30
CA ALA A 81 5.88 -1.19 -0.22
C ALA A 81 5.42 -1.08 1.24
N ILE A 82 4.25 -0.51 1.47
CA ILE A 82 3.63 -0.39 2.79
C ILE A 82 2.22 -0.98 2.76
N ASP A 83 1.75 -1.40 3.93
CA ASP A 83 0.31 -1.59 4.16
C ASP A 83 -0.25 -0.33 4.80
N TRP A 84 -1.41 0.13 4.34
CA TRP A 84 -2.06 1.29 4.93
C TRP A 84 -2.44 1.05 6.41
N ARG A 85 -2.44 2.08 7.24
CA ARG A 85 -3.00 2.06 8.59
C ARG A 85 -4.37 1.37 8.59
N GLY A 86 -4.60 0.43 9.52
CA GLY A 86 -5.85 -0.31 9.63
C GLY A 86 -6.05 -1.41 8.60
N GLN A 87 -5.05 -1.67 7.72
CA GLN A 87 -5.13 -2.69 6.66
C GLN A 87 -3.90 -3.59 6.66
N GLY A 88 -4.00 -4.73 5.95
CA GLY A 88 -2.91 -5.70 5.87
C GLY A 88 -2.35 -6.05 7.25
N GLY A 89 -1.04 -5.94 7.42
CA GLY A 89 -0.32 -6.14 8.68
C GLY A 89 -0.11 -4.88 9.51
N SER A 90 -0.70 -3.74 9.13
CA SER A 90 -0.59 -2.45 9.84
C SER A 90 -1.65 -2.27 10.95
N GLY A 91 -2.15 -3.36 11.52
CA GLY A 91 -3.11 -3.33 12.62
C GLY A 91 -4.55 -3.05 12.18
N ARG A 92 -5.43 -2.85 13.16
CA ARG A 92 -6.85 -2.50 12.97
C ARG A 92 -7.26 -1.42 13.96
N LEU A 93 -8.11 -0.50 13.53
CA LEU A 93 -8.65 0.55 14.39
C LEU A 93 -9.82 0.04 15.24
N LEU A 94 -10.50 -1.01 14.79
CA LEU A 94 -11.62 -1.63 15.48
C LEU A 94 -11.25 -3.01 16.03
N PRO A 95 -11.98 -3.50 17.05
CA PRO A 95 -11.75 -4.84 17.61
C PRO A 95 -11.95 -5.97 16.60
N ASP A 96 -12.87 -5.78 15.62
CA ASP A 96 -13.09 -6.75 14.55
C ASP A 96 -11.95 -6.67 13.52
N ALA A 97 -11.16 -7.74 13.46
CA ALA A 97 -10.02 -7.84 12.55
C ALA A 97 -10.40 -7.86 11.06
N HIS A 98 -11.68 -8.08 10.74
CA HIS A 98 -12.17 -8.14 9.36
C HIS A 98 -12.67 -6.77 8.86
N VAL A 99 -12.81 -5.79 9.74
CA VAL A 99 -13.27 -4.45 9.38
C VAL A 99 -12.09 -3.52 9.14
N GLY A 100 -11.86 -3.16 7.88
CA GLY A 100 -10.92 -2.11 7.49
C GLY A 100 -11.57 -0.74 7.66
N HIS A 101 -11.45 -0.15 8.85
CA HIS A 101 -12.00 1.16 9.18
C HIS A 101 -10.92 2.23 9.20
N ILE A 102 -11.31 3.44 8.87
CA ILE A 102 -10.59 4.69 9.09
C ILE A 102 -11.61 5.81 9.27
N ASP A 103 -11.43 6.64 10.27
CA ASP A 103 -12.36 7.74 10.54
C ASP A 103 -12.30 8.83 9.47
N ASP A 104 -11.09 9.16 9.01
CA ASP A 104 -10.86 10.16 7.98
C ASP A 104 -9.69 9.75 7.08
N PHE A 105 -9.86 9.92 5.77
CA PHE A 105 -8.80 9.67 4.77
C PHE A 105 -7.61 10.63 4.93
N SER A 106 -7.80 11.78 5.55
CA SER A 106 -6.69 12.71 5.86
C SER A 106 -5.63 12.07 6.75
N THR A 107 -6.00 11.11 7.61
CA THR A 107 -5.05 10.33 8.41
C THR A 107 -4.07 9.55 7.51
N TRP A 108 -4.54 8.93 6.44
CA TRP A 108 -3.66 8.24 5.49
C TRP A 108 -2.77 9.21 4.70
N ILE A 109 -3.27 10.43 4.41
CA ILE A 109 -2.44 11.45 3.75
C ILE A 109 -1.35 11.94 4.69
N ALA A 110 -1.68 12.17 5.96
CA ALA A 110 -0.70 12.55 6.97
C ALA A 110 0.37 11.46 7.19
N ASP A 111 -0.05 10.20 7.28
CA ASP A 111 0.87 9.05 7.35
C ASP A 111 1.79 9.00 6.12
N LEU A 112 1.23 9.13 4.93
CA LEU A 112 2.01 9.09 3.68
C LEU A 112 3.01 10.25 3.61
N GLY A 113 2.60 11.46 3.96
CA GLY A 113 3.48 12.64 3.98
C GLY A 113 4.64 12.47 4.97
N ALA A 114 4.35 12.04 6.19
CA ALA A 114 5.39 11.82 7.21
C ALA A 114 6.34 10.66 6.79
N PHE A 115 5.78 9.56 6.29
CA PHE A 115 6.56 8.45 5.74
C PHE A 115 7.44 8.90 4.58
N TRP A 116 6.90 9.70 3.66
CA TRP A 116 7.60 10.18 2.46
C TRP A 116 8.85 10.97 2.80
N VAL A 117 8.77 11.90 3.75
CA VAL A 117 9.91 12.73 4.16
C VAL A 117 11.08 11.86 4.63
N GLU A 118 10.82 10.90 5.51
CA GLU A 118 11.84 9.99 6.03
C GLU A 118 12.34 9.04 4.92
N TRP A 119 11.42 8.44 4.18
CA TRP A 119 11.77 7.49 3.12
C TRP A 119 12.61 8.14 2.02
N LYS A 120 12.23 9.33 1.58
CA LYS A 120 12.97 10.11 0.57
C LYS A 120 14.39 10.42 1.01
N SER A 121 14.61 10.76 2.28
CA SER A 121 15.93 11.08 2.80
C SER A 121 16.87 9.87 2.85
N ASN A 122 16.32 8.67 2.97
CA ASN A 122 17.06 7.41 3.10
C ASN A 122 17.20 6.62 1.80
N ASN A 123 16.64 7.13 0.70
CA ASN A 123 16.61 6.43 -0.57
C ASN A 123 17.13 7.30 -1.72
N PRO A 124 17.88 6.73 -2.69
CA PRO A 124 18.42 7.52 -3.80
C PRO A 124 17.31 7.96 -4.78
N ALA A 125 17.46 9.19 -5.29
CA ALA A 125 16.64 9.69 -6.40
C ALA A 125 16.98 9.00 -7.74
N PRO A 126 16.07 9.01 -8.73
CA PRO A 126 14.72 9.59 -8.69
C PRO A 126 13.76 8.79 -7.81
N HIS A 127 12.82 9.49 -7.14
CA HIS A 127 11.78 8.89 -6.32
C HIS A 127 10.49 8.76 -7.13
N VAL A 128 9.94 7.56 -7.20
CA VAL A 128 8.74 7.23 -7.98
C VAL A 128 7.68 6.62 -7.07
N ILE A 129 6.43 7.01 -7.26
CA ILE A 129 5.28 6.34 -6.64
C ILE A 129 4.58 5.47 -7.69
N VAL A 130 4.35 4.20 -7.36
CA VAL A 130 3.46 3.30 -8.10
C VAL A 130 2.30 2.94 -7.20
N ALA A 131 1.07 3.17 -7.65
CA ALA A 131 -0.09 3.02 -6.79
C ALA A 131 -1.25 2.33 -7.48
N HIS A 132 -1.99 1.51 -6.74
CA HIS A 132 -3.15 0.78 -7.21
C HIS A 132 -4.44 1.23 -6.52
N SER A 133 -5.53 1.37 -7.28
CA SER A 133 -6.89 1.58 -6.78
C SER A 133 -7.00 2.72 -5.75
N MET A 134 -7.37 2.44 -4.49
CA MET A 134 -7.42 3.43 -3.40
C MET A 134 -6.04 4.06 -3.14
N GLY A 135 -4.95 3.29 -3.21
CA GLY A 135 -3.60 3.85 -3.11
C GLY A 135 -3.33 4.90 -4.18
N GLY A 136 -3.86 4.71 -5.40
CA GLY A 136 -3.80 5.70 -6.48
C GLY A 136 -4.57 6.98 -6.14
N HIS A 137 -5.76 6.87 -5.55
CA HIS A 137 -6.50 8.02 -5.04
C HIS A 137 -5.73 8.79 -3.97
N LEU A 138 -5.19 8.07 -2.98
CA LEU A 138 -4.42 8.67 -1.89
C LEU A 138 -3.12 9.33 -2.38
N ALA A 139 -2.43 8.71 -3.35
CA ALA A 139 -1.25 9.30 -3.98
C ALA A 139 -1.58 10.60 -4.71
N MET A 140 -2.67 10.64 -5.49
CA MET A 140 -3.12 11.85 -6.17
C MET A 140 -3.52 12.95 -5.19
N ARG A 141 -4.24 12.59 -4.13
CA ARG A 141 -4.61 13.53 -3.08
C ARG A 141 -3.39 14.10 -2.37
N ALA A 142 -2.42 13.25 -2.00
CA ALA A 142 -1.18 13.66 -1.37
C ALA A 142 -0.34 14.60 -2.27
N LEU A 143 -0.38 14.41 -3.61
CA LEU A 143 0.23 15.34 -4.57
C LEU A 143 -0.45 16.71 -4.56
N VAL A 144 -1.78 16.73 -4.61
CA VAL A 144 -2.56 17.98 -4.62
C VAL A 144 -2.40 18.76 -3.30
N GLU A 145 -2.29 18.04 -2.18
CA GLU A 145 -2.06 18.60 -0.85
C GLU A 145 -0.57 18.88 -0.56
N GLU A 146 0.30 18.68 -1.57
CA GLU A 146 1.76 18.90 -1.46
C GLU A 146 2.44 18.08 -0.34
N ALA A 147 1.80 16.99 0.08
CA ALA A 147 2.35 16.08 1.10
C ALA A 147 3.48 15.20 0.57
N VAL A 148 3.57 15.00 -0.74
CA VAL A 148 4.62 14.24 -1.44
C VAL A 148 5.05 14.96 -2.73
N ASP A 149 6.32 14.75 -3.13
CA ASP A 149 6.91 15.39 -4.31
C ASP A 149 7.75 14.41 -5.17
N PRO A 150 7.17 13.31 -5.64
CA PRO A 150 7.88 12.33 -6.48
C PRO A 150 8.23 12.91 -7.86
N GLN A 151 9.32 12.41 -8.47
CA GLN A 151 9.68 12.76 -9.85
C GLN A 151 8.76 12.11 -10.89
N ALA A 152 8.08 11.00 -10.54
CA ALA A 152 7.09 10.37 -11.40
C ALA A 152 6.06 9.59 -10.57
N VAL A 153 4.87 9.45 -11.13
CA VAL A 153 3.77 8.65 -10.55
C VAL A 153 3.18 7.74 -11.63
N ALA A 154 3.05 6.45 -11.32
CA ALA A 154 2.34 5.50 -12.15
C ALA A 154 1.11 4.98 -11.41
N LEU A 155 -0.06 5.12 -12.02
CA LEU A 155 -1.34 4.76 -11.41
C LEU A 155 -1.97 3.57 -12.16
N SER A 156 -2.29 2.52 -11.42
CA SER A 156 -3.03 1.37 -11.93
C SER A 156 -4.46 1.41 -11.39
N ALA A 157 -5.43 1.57 -12.28
CA ALA A 157 -6.86 1.62 -11.96
C ALA A 157 -7.18 2.51 -10.72
N PRO A 158 -6.72 3.79 -10.68
CA PRO A 158 -6.90 4.63 -9.51
C PRO A 158 -8.39 4.83 -9.21
N MET A 159 -8.75 4.84 -7.92
CA MET A 159 -10.11 5.06 -7.46
C MET A 159 -10.48 6.55 -7.58
N LEU A 160 -10.89 6.99 -8.77
CA LEU A 160 -11.24 8.39 -9.03
C LEU A 160 -12.67 8.74 -8.58
N GLY A 161 -13.47 7.74 -8.28
CA GLY A 161 -14.85 7.90 -7.81
C GLY A 161 -15.51 6.56 -7.55
N ILE A 162 -16.65 6.61 -6.88
CA ILE A 162 -17.49 5.44 -6.62
C ILE A 162 -18.72 5.53 -7.54
N SER A 163 -19.02 4.45 -8.28
CA SER A 163 -20.20 4.40 -9.13
C SER A 163 -21.48 4.50 -8.29
N THR A 164 -22.35 5.42 -8.65
CA THR A 164 -23.58 5.72 -7.91
C THR A 164 -24.84 5.08 -8.51
N GLN A 165 -24.68 4.20 -9.50
CA GLN A 165 -25.78 3.42 -10.12
C GLN A 165 -27.06 4.23 -10.38
N GLY A 166 -26.92 5.41 -11.02
CA GLY A 166 -28.06 6.21 -11.49
C GLY A 166 -28.57 7.27 -10.53
N LEU A 167 -28.13 7.30 -9.28
CA LEU A 167 -28.45 8.44 -8.38
C LEU A 167 -27.41 9.55 -8.53
N PRO A 168 -27.80 10.83 -8.47
CA PRO A 168 -26.86 11.94 -8.47
C PRO A 168 -25.86 11.82 -7.30
N TYR A 169 -24.60 12.14 -7.56
CA TYR A 169 -23.52 12.07 -6.56
C TYR A 169 -23.86 12.83 -5.26
N ALA A 170 -24.49 14.02 -5.38
CA ALA A 170 -24.93 14.80 -4.24
C ALA A 170 -25.96 14.07 -3.36
N ALA A 171 -26.87 13.29 -3.96
CA ALA A 171 -27.85 12.50 -3.20
C ALA A 171 -27.17 11.37 -2.43
N HIS A 172 -26.22 10.67 -3.02
CA HIS A 172 -25.43 9.65 -2.34
C HIS A 172 -24.65 10.23 -1.15
N HIS A 173 -24.01 11.39 -1.34
CA HIS A 173 -23.30 12.08 -0.27
C HIS A 173 -24.23 12.49 0.87
N ALA A 174 -25.41 13.03 0.55
CA ALA A 174 -26.39 13.41 1.56
C ALA A 174 -26.84 12.18 2.36
N VAL A 175 -27.20 11.10 1.69
CA VAL A 175 -27.61 9.83 2.34
C VAL A 175 -26.48 9.27 3.21
N ALA A 176 -25.24 9.22 2.68
CA ALA A 176 -24.10 8.72 3.45
C ALA A 176 -23.85 9.56 4.72
N ARG A 177 -23.94 10.89 4.61
CA ARG A 177 -23.81 11.80 5.77
C ARG A 177 -24.91 11.60 6.80
N ILE A 178 -26.15 11.46 6.36
CA ILE A 178 -27.30 11.21 7.25
C ILE A 178 -27.14 9.87 7.97
N LEU A 179 -26.81 8.81 7.24
CA LEU A 179 -26.61 7.48 7.83
C LEU A 179 -25.39 7.45 8.78
N GLY A 180 -24.32 8.17 8.46
CA GLY A 180 -23.17 8.31 9.34
C GLY A 180 -23.45 9.12 10.60
N ALA A 181 -24.32 10.13 10.51
CA ALA A 181 -24.70 10.96 11.65
C ALA A 181 -25.75 10.31 12.58
N LEU A 182 -26.63 9.47 12.03
CA LEU A 182 -27.73 8.84 12.76
C LEU A 182 -27.44 7.38 13.14
N GLY A 183 -26.39 6.79 12.59
CA GLY A 183 -26.01 5.39 12.78
C GLY A 183 -24.67 5.21 13.46
N ASP A 184 -24.24 3.97 13.52
CA ASP A 184 -22.88 3.60 13.91
C ASP A 184 -21.95 3.73 12.69
N PRO A 185 -21.03 4.71 12.63
CA PRO A 185 -20.13 4.91 11.52
C PRO A 185 -19.11 3.77 11.37
N THR A 186 -18.93 2.96 12.42
CA THR A 186 -18.01 1.81 12.42
C THR A 186 -18.67 0.56 11.85
N ARG A 187 -19.99 0.58 11.61
CA ARG A 187 -20.71 -0.55 11.05
C ARG A 187 -20.26 -0.83 9.62
N ALA A 188 -19.95 -2.10 9.31
CA ALA A 188 -19.65 -2.52 7.96
C ALA A 188 -20.77 -2.10 6.98
N ALA A 189 -20.41 -1.41 5.90
CA ALA A 189 -21.34 -0.96 4.86
C ALA A 189 -21.99 -2.13 4.12
N TRP A 190 -21.31 -3.27 4.10
CA TRP A 190 -21.76 -4.53 3.49
C TRP A 190 -21.65 -5.66 4.51
N LYS A 191 -22.73 -6.36 4.76
CA LYS A 191 -22.72 -7.56 5.62
C LYS A 191 -22.29 -8.83 4.88
N GLU A 192 -22.32 -8.82 3.55
CA GLU A 192 -21.98 -9.97 2.71
C GLU A 192 -20.85 -9.58 1.74
N GLY A 193 -19.75 -10.32 1.77
CA GLY A 193 -18.68 -10.22 0.79
C GLY A 193 -17.32 -9.68 1.26
N GLU A 194 -17.19 -9.17 2.47
CA GLU A 194 -15.86 -8.94 3.03
C GLU A 194 -15.26 -10.29 3.45
N LYS A 195 -14.49 -10.87 2.52
CA LYS A 195 -13.62 -12.00 2.90
C LYS A 195 -12.61 -11.49 3.91
N PRO A 196 -12.29 -12.27 4.97
CA PRO A 196 -11.25 -11.90 5.90
C PRO A 196 -10.00 -11.48 5.12
N MET A 197 -9.49 -10.27 5.36
CA MET A 197 -8.18 -9.88 4.89
C MET A 197 -7.16 -10.68 5.70
N SER A 198 -6.90 -11.89 5.26
CA SER A 198 -5.88 -12.72 5.87
C SER A 198 -4.53 -12.27 5.31
N PRO A 199 -3.63 -11.70 6.13
CA PRO A 199 -2.24 -11.66 5.77
C PRO A 199 -1.82 -13.11 5.49
N LEU A 200 -0.87 -13.31 4.58
CA LEU A 200 -0.20 -14.61 4.47
C LEU A 200 0.18 -15.02 5.90
N ASN A 201 -0.46 -16.06 6.41
CA ASN A 201 -0.08 -16.53 7.73
C ASN A 201 1.38 -17.00 7.62
N VAL A 202 2.15 -16.77 8.67
CA VAL A 202 3.59 -17.05 8.80
C VAL A 202 3.96 -18.51 8.47
N ARG A 203 2.99 -19.37 8.17
CA ARG A 203 3.13 -20.78 7.76
C ARG A 203 2.73 -21.03 6.30
N GLY A 204 2.56 -20.00 5.48
CA GLY A 204 2.38 -20.16 4.02
C GLY A 204 1.04 -20.76 3.58
N LYS A 205 0.01 -20.76 4.41
CA LYS A 205 -1.35 -21.15 4.01
C LYS A 205 -2.21 -19.90 3.85
N ILE A 206 -2.70 -19.69 2.64
CA ILE A 206 -3.83 -18.80 2.39
C ILE A 206 -5.06 -19.52 2.96
N LEU A 207 -5.68 -18.93 3.96
CA LEU A 207 -7.00 -19.34 4.42
C LEU A 207 -8.08 -18.72 3.54
#